data_acfce9c8f70e422242e74eb84d549245
#
_entry.id   acfce9c8f70e422242e74eb84d549245
#
_cell.length_a   1.000
_cell.length_b   1.000
_cell.length_c   1.000
_cell.angle_alpha   90.00
_cell.angle_beta   90.00
_cell.angle_gamma   90.00
#
_symmetry.space_group_name_H-M   'P 1'
#
loop_
_entity.id
_entity.type
_entity.pdbx_description
1 polymer ?
#
loop_
_entity_poly.entity_id
_entity_poly.type
_entity_poly.pdbx_seq_one_letter_code
_entity_poly.pdbx_strand_id
1 'polypeptide(L)'
;MRGVAYEVDEVFIATDPDAEGEKIAYDIYALISPLDRRIYRAEFHEVTPRAFVEALREMREFNINRVKAQITRRIADRWVGFTLSQILWRVFNRKDLSAGRVQTPVLGWIIERNEEFKKKIDKVVLNLGGREIAFLVEDKALAYEMQREPEKIRVMWGKEWEEEKGPPPPYTTDTILQDSRLPADKTMEILQELFEKGFITYHRTDSTRVSEFGKYSVAKPIIAKDFGEEMFYPRSWGEGGAHECIRPTRPIRPDELRLMMSLGSVEFEDPKNTLRIYSLIFNRFLASQMRPAKVKLAEIIVLYNGFAYVEEVVREILQDGYNLVLPNIRVWDGELQVKGVNFLKVPKVQPYTQGTLIQEMKKRGLGRPSTYAQIVKTLLERGYVVEKKGYLFPTKMGIVVYKFLSGKFGEFISEEFTRKLEEEMDIIEEGRKDFVETLREIYGIKGYLQP
;
A
#
# COMPACT_ATOMS: atom_id res chain seq x y z
N MET A 1 -9.26 -32.64 -9.99
CA MET A 1 -8.18 -32.28 -10.93
C MET A 1 -7.65 -33.50 -11.71
N ARG A 2 -7.11 -34.55 -11.10
CA ARG A 2 -6.60 -35.73 -11.86
C ARG A 2 -7.64 -36.34 -12.80
N GLY A 3 -8.88 -36.56 -12.37
CA GLY A 3 -9.96 -37.09 -13.19
C GLY A 3 -10.19 -36.29 -14.47
N VAL A 4 -10.31 -34.98 -14.36
CA VAL A 4 -10.49 -34.10 -15.53
C VAL A 4 -9.25 -34.12 -16.44
N ALA A 5 -8.03 -34.16 -15.88
CA ALA A 5 -6.80 -34.20 -16.65
C ALA A 5 -6.65 -35.50 -17.44
N TYR A 6 -7.33 -36.59 -17.08
CA TYR A 6 -7.37 -37.82 -17.86
C TYR A 6 -8.15 -37.72 -19.18
N GLU A 7 -9.10 -36.79 -19.25
CA GLU A 7 -10.04 -36.63 -20.36
C GLU A 7 -9.58 -35.65 -21.43
N VAL A 8 -8.42 -35.01 -21.24
CA VAL A 8 -7.89 -34.00 -22.14
C VAL A 8 -6.44 -34.25 -22.55
N ASP A 9 -6.01 -33.68 -23.68
CA ASP A 9 -4.65 -33.81 -24.19
C ASP A 9 -3.71 -32.72 -23.68
N GLU A 10 -4.28 -31.55 -23.36
CA GLU A 10 -3.53 -30.37 -22.92
C GLU A 10 -4.17 -29.77 -21.69
N VAL A 11 -3.34 -29.27 -20.77
CA VAL A 11 -3.75 -28.60 -19.54
C VAL A 11 -3.03 -27.27 -19.43
N PHE A 12 -3.82 -26.19 -19.28
CA PHE A 12 -3.31 -24.84 -19.01
C PHE A 12 -3.53 -24.51 -17.54
N ILE A 13 -2.45 -24.24 -16.82
CA ILE A 13 -2.52 -23.85 -15.40
C ILE A 13 -2.45 -22.33 -15.31
N ALA A 14 -3.56 -21.69 -14.94
CA ALA A 14 -3.75 -20.27 -14.93
C ALA A 14 -4.03 -19.77 -13.50
N THR A 15 -2.99 -19.75 -12.67
CA THR A 15 -3.01 -19.16 -11.33
C THR A 15 -2.51 -17.71 -11.36
N ASP A 16 -2.63 -17.00 -10.24
CA ASP A 16 -2.19 -15.60 -10.13
C ASP A 16 -0.76 -15.38 -10.65
N PRO A 17 -0.44 -14.18 -11.16
CA PRO A 17 0.86 -13.89 -11.79
C PRO A 17 1.97 -13.57 -10.77
N ASP A 18 1.78 -13.86 -9.49
CA ASP A 18 2.78 -13.66 -8.44
C ASP A 18 3.56 -14.96 -8.09
N ALA A 19 4.55 -14.84 -7.19
CA ALA A 19 5.38 -15.97 -6.78
C ALA A 19 4.57 -17.06 -6.04
N GLU A 20 3.50 -16.69 -5.33
CA GLU A 20 2.61 -17.65 -4.68
C GLU A 20 1.77 -18.42 -5.71
N GLY A 21 1.22 -17.72 -6.71
CA GLY A 21 0.51 -18.32 -7.83
C GLY A 21 1.41 -19.24 -8.65
N GLU A 22 2.67 -18.90 -8.87
CA GLU A 22 3.65 -19.76 -9.54
C GLU A 22 3.91 -21.04 -8.74
N LYS A 23 4.02 -20.95 -7.42
CA LYS A 23 4.17 -22.12 -6.54
C LYS A 23 2.94 -23.01 -6.56
N ILE A 24 1.73 -22.43 -6.54
CA ILE A 24 0.47 -23.17 -6.63
C ILE A 24 0.40 -23.88 -8.00
N ALA A 25 0.75 -23.18 -9.08
CA ALA A 25 0.79 -23.76 -10.42
C ALA A 25 1.73 -24.97 -10.48
N TYR A 26 2.91 -24.85 -9.88
CA TYR A 26 3.87 -25.96 -9.82
C TYR A 26 3.37 -27.12 -8.96
N ASP A 27 2.65 -26.90 -7.88
CA ASP A 27 2.03 -27.96 -7.08
C ASP A 27 0.96 -28.71 -7.88
N ILE A 28 0.16 -28.00 -8.67
CA ILE A 28 -0.81 -28.62 -9.59
C ILE A 28 -0.07 -29.41 -10.67
N TYR A 29 0.98 -28.83 -11.27
CA TYR A 29 1.84 -29.53 -12.24
C TYR A 29 2.38 -30.85 -11.66
N ALA A 30 2.99 -30.80 -10.47
CA ALA A 30 3.54 -32.00 -9.83
C ALA A 30 2.46 -33.06 -9.54
N LEU A 31 1.21 -32.65 -9.32
CA LEU A 31 0.09 -33.55 -9.10
C LEU A 31 -0.37 -34.29 -10.39
N ILE A 32 -0.33 -33.60 -11.54
CA ILE A 32 -0.90 -34.12 -12.81
C ILE A 32 0.17 -34.57 -13.81
N SER A 33 1.44 -34.18 -13.66
CA SER A 33 2.54 -34.58 -14.56
C SER A 33 2.67 -36.10 -14.74
N PRO A 34 2.37 -37.01 -13.77
CA PRO A 34 2.42 -38.44 -13.98
C PRO A 34 1.39 -38.95 -14.99
N LEU A 35 0.46 -38.12 -15.46
CA LEU A 35 -0.56 -38.51 -16.46
C LEU A 35 -0.08 -38.36 -17.90
N ASP A 36 1.17 -37.95 -18.11
CA ASP A 36 1.79 -37.76 -19.42
C ASP A 36 0.98 -36.84 -20.36
N ARG A 37 0.50 -35.71 -19.83
CA ARG A 37 -0.22 -34.69 -20.58
C ARG A 37 0.70 -33.51 -20.89
N ARG A 38 0.37 -32.77 -21.96
CA ARG A 38 1.03 -31.48 -22.24
C ARG A 38 0.50 -30.45 -21.26
N ILE A 39 1.39 -29.92 -20.43
CA ILE A 39 1.03 -29.00 -19.36
C ILE A 39 1.78 -27.69 -19.54
N TYR A 40 1.04 -26.59 -19.58
CA TYR A 40 1.55 -25.24 -19.81
C TYR A 40 1.15 -24.30 -18.69
N ARG A 41 1.98 -23.28 -18.46
CA ARG A 41 1.67 -22.15 -17.61
C ARG A 41 1.09 -21.00 -18.44
N ALA A 42 -0.16 -20.62 -18.17
CA ALA A 42 -0.79 -19.41 -18.72
C ALA A 42 -0.79 -18.33 -17.64
N GLU A 43 -0.29 -17.14 -17.96
CA GLU A 43 -0.21 -16.01 -17.02
C GLU A 43 -0.94 -14.82 -17.61
N PHE A 44 -1.85 -14.22 -16.82
CA PHE A 44 -2.56 -13.01 -17.22
C PHE A 44 -2.73 -12.07 -16.02
N HIS A 45 -2.62 -10.77 -16.33
CA HIS A 45 -2.68 -9.68 -15.34
C HIS A 45 -4.05 -9.00 -15.29
N GLU A 46 -5.01 -9.48 -16.06
CA GLU A 46 -6.42 -9.06 -16.08
C GLU A 46 -7.31 -10.22 -16.54
N VAL A 47 -8.50 -10.35 -15.96
CA VAL A 47 -9.46 -11.39 -16.31
C VAL A 47 -10.38 -10.87 -17.42
N THR A 48 -9.85 -10.84 -18.66
CA THR A 48 -10.57 -10.39 -19.85
C THR A 48 -10.41 -11.39 -20.99
N PRO A 49 -11.36 -11.47 -21.96
CA PRO A 49 -11.21 -12.35 -23.12
C PRO A 49 -9.91 -12.10 -23.90
N ARG A 50 -9.50 -10.84 -24.00
CA ARG A 50 -8.25 -10.45 -24.66
C ARG A 50 -7.04 -11.06 -23.95
N ALA A 51 -6.90 -10.79 -22.64
CA ALA A 51 -5.76 -11.28 -21.86
C ALA A 51 -5.71 -12.82 -21.82
N PHE A 52 -6.87 -13.47 -21.79
CA PHE A 52 -6.96 -14.93 -21.86
C PHE A 52 -6.40 -15.47 -23.20
N VAL A 53 -6.80 -14.88 -24.33
CA VAL A 53 -6.29 -15.28 -25.65
C VAL A 53 -4.78 -14.99 -25.78
N GLU A 54 -4.32 -13.86 -25.28
CA GLU A 54 -2.89 -13.51 -25.26
C GLU A 54 -2.09 -14.51 -24.41
N ALA A 55 -2.55 -14.83 -23.21
CA ALA A 55 -1.90 -15.79 -22.32
C ALA A 55 -1.82 -17.21 -22.92
N LEU A 56 -2.83 -17.63 -23.70
CA LEU A 56 -2.77 -18.91 -24.43
C LEU A 56 -1.80 -18.89 -25.62
N ARG A 57 -1.50 -17.72 -26.17
CA ARG A 57 -0.50 -17.59 -27.25
C ARG A 57 0.92 -17.48 -26.71
N GLU A 58 1.08 -16.89 -25.53
CA GLU A 58 2.35 -16.63 -24.85
C GLU A 58 2.61 -17.62 -23.70
N MET A 59 2.20 -18.88 -23.91
CA MET A 59 2.43 -19.95 -22.94
C MET A 59 3.92 -20.07 -22.61
N ARG A 60 4.21 -20.31 -21.34
CA ARG A 60 5.58 -20.48 -20.87
C ARG A 60 5.75 -21.73 -20.02
N GLU A 61 6.99 -22.08 -19.78
CA GLU A 61 7.36 -23.04 -18.76
C GLU A 61 7.24 -22.42 -17.35
N PHE A 62 7.24 -23.29 -16.33
CA PHE A 62 7.21 -22.85 -14.94
C PHE A 62 8.52 -22.16 -14.57
N ASN A 63 8.42 -21.03 -13.90
CA ASN A 63 9.58 -20.35 -13.35
C ASN A 63 10.03 -21.03 -12.04
N ILE A 64 10.94 -22.01 -12.19
CA ILE A 64 11.42 -22.81 -11.06
C ILE A 64 12.13 -21.96 -10.00
N ASN A 65 12.74 -20.85 -10.37
CA ASN A 65 13.40 -19.98 -9.40
C ASN A 65 12.36 -19.24 -8.52
N ARG A 66 11.24 -18.77 -9.09
CA ARG A 66 10.09 -18.27 -8.32
C ARG A 66 9.53 -19.31 -7.36
N VAL A 67 9.39 -20.54 -7.84
CA VAL A 67 8.94 -21.67 -7.00
C VAL A 67 9.89 -21.89 -5.83
N LYS A 68 11.22 -21.92 -6.09
CA LYS A 68 12.26 -22.08 -5.06
C LYS A 68 12.24 -20.95 -4.05
N ALA A 69 12.14 -19.69 -4.49
CA ALA A 69 12.04 -18.53 -3.62
C ALA A 69 10.83 -18.62 -2.68
N GLN A 70 9.68 -19.02 -3.23
CA GLN A 70 8.45 -19.18 -2.44
C GLN A 70 8.50 -20.37 -1.47
N ILE A 71 9.17 -21.48 -1.85
CA ILE A 71 9.43 -22.59 -0.93
C ILE A 71 10.30 -22.12 0.23
N THR A 72 11.38 -21.38 -0.06
CA THR A 72 12.28 -20.81 0.96
C THR A 72 11.52 -19.94 1.92
N ARG A 73 10.66 -19.05 1.42
CA ARG A 73 9.78 -18.21 2.23
C ARG A 73 8.90 -19.04 3.15
N ARG A 74 8.16 -20.00 2.60
CA ARG A 74 7.24 -20.85 3.39
C ARG A 74 7.96 -21.63 4.49
N ILE A 75 9.14 -22.16 4.21
CA ILE A 75 9.95 -22.89 5.18
C ILE A 75 10.42 -21.95 6.29
N ALA A 76 11.00 -20.79 5.93
CA ALA A 76 11.52 -19.82 6.88
C ALA A 76 10.40 -19.26 7.78
N ASP A 77 9.29 -18.82 7.19
CA ASP A 77 8.15 -18.27 7.93
C ASP A 77 7.53 -19.30 8.87
N ARG A 78 7.37 -20.55 8.39
CA ARG A 78 6.82 -21.64 9.19
C ARG A 78 7.77 -21.99 10.34
N TRP A 79 9.05 -22.07 10.05
CA TRP A 79 10.03 -22.43 11.06
C TRP A 79 10.14 -21.38 12.17
N VAL A 80 10.34 -20.10 11.84
CA VAL A 80 10.39 -19.01 12.83
C VAL A 80 9.04 -18.91 13.56
N GLY A 81 7.95 -18.88 12.82
CA GLY A 81 6.61 -18.70 13.36
C GLY A 81 6.17 -19.82 14.31
N PHE A 82 6.40 -21.09 13.93
CA PHE A 82 6.03 -22.24 14.77
C PHE A 82 6.89 -22.32 16.02
N THR A 83 8.21 -22.20 15.89
CA THR A 83 9.12 -22.31 17.03
C THR A 83 8.81 -21.24 18.07
N LEU A 84 8.73 -19.98 17.65
CA LEU A 84 8.46 -18.88 18.58
C LEU A 84 7.03 -18.93 19.14
N SER A 85 6.04 -19.33 18.36
CA SER A 85 4.66 -19.48 18.84
C SER A 85 4.53 -20.58 19.90
N GLN A 86 5.19 -21.72 19.72
CA GLN A 86 5.18 -22.79 20.74
C GLN A 86 5.86 -22.34 22.05
N ILE A 87 6.93 -21.53 21.97
CA ILE A 87 7.56 -20.95 23.15
C ILE A 87 6.59 -20.01 23.87
N LEU A 88 5.86 -19.14 23.11
CA LEU A 88 4.82 -18.29 23.70
C LEU A 88 3.73 -19.11 24.40
N TRP A 89 3.28 -20.21 23.78
CA TRP A 89 2.26 -21.08 24.39
C TRP A 89 2.68 -21.68 25.74
N ARG A 90 3.95 -22.11 25.83
CA ARG A 90 4.51 -22.65 27.08
C ARG A 90 4.66 -21.55 28.13
N VAL A 91 5.21 -20.40 27.77
CA VAL A 91 5.50 -19.33 28.72
C VAL A 91 4.23 -18.64 29.23
N PHE A 92 3.27 -18.40 28.36
CA PHE A 92 2.06 -17.65 28.70
C PHE A 92 0.84 -18.56 28.96
N ASN A 93 0.98 -19.89 28.80
CA ASN A 93 -0.11 -20.88 28.88
C ASN A 93 -1.32 -20.50 28.00
N ARG A 94 -1.05 -19.99 26.78
CA ARG A 94 -2.07 -19.51 25.83
C ARG A 94 -1.73 -19.95 24.41
N LYS A 95 -2.60 -20.80 23.82
CA LYS A 95 -2.41 -21.36 22.47
C LYS A 95 -2.84 -20.43 21.33
N ASP A 96 -3.51 -19.33 21.64
CA ASP A 96 -3.95 -18.31 20.69
C ASP A 96 -2.88 -17.27 20.36
N LEU A 97 -1.74 -17.27 21.07
CA LEU A 97 -0.61 -16.40 20.79
C LEU A 97 0.21 -16.91 19.59
N SER A 98 0.75 -15.99 18.81
CA SER A 98 1.64 -16.31 17.71
C SER A 98 2.77 -15.29 17.57
N ALA A 99 3.87 -15.73 16.99
CA ALA A 99 4.96 -14.88 16.56
C ALA A 99 5.21 -15.09 15.07
N GLY A 100 5.78 -14.10 14.42
CA GLY A 100 6.14 -14.17 13.02
C GLY A 100 7.27 -13.19 12.69
N ARG A 101 8.06 -13.55 11.73
CA ARG A 101 9.23 -12.81 11.26
C ARG A 101 8.88 -11.35 10.91
N VAL A 102 7.77 -11.11 10.23
CA VAL A 102 7.29 -9.76 9.86
C VAL A 102 6.34 -9.20 10.92
N GLN A 103 5.43 -10.00 11.44
CA GLN A 103 4.42 -9.60 12.41
C GLN A 103 5.01 -8.97 13.67
N THR A 104 6.11 -9.53 14.19
CA THR A 104 6.67 -9.09 15.48
C THR A 104 7.39 -7.74 15.39
N PRO A 105 8.25 -7.44 14.41
CA PRO A 105 8.82 -6.10 14.25
C PRO A 105 7.74 -5.05 13.99
N VAL A 106 6.72 -5.36 13.19
CA VAL A 106 5.61 -4.43 12.92
C VAL A 106 4.83 -4.09 14.21
N LEU A 107 4.63 -5.08 15.10
CA LEU A 107 4.08 -4.81 16.43
C LEU A 107 4.96 -3.86 17.24
N GLY A 108 6.28 -3.99 17.13
CA GLY A 108 7.25 -3.09 17.76
C GLY A 108 7.05 -1.64 17.34
N TRP A 109 6.87 -1.38 16.05
CA TRP A 109 6.62 -0.02 15.55
C TRP A 109 5.34 0.59 16.07
N ILE A 110 4.28 -0.21 16.19
CA ILE A 110 3.00 0.27 16.77
C ILE A 110 3.21 0.65 18.24
N ILE A 111 4.01 -0.12 19.00
CA ILE A 111 4.34 0.17 20.40
C ILE A 111 5.15 1.46 20.51
N GLU A 112 6.22 1.60 19.73
CA GLU A 112 7.08 2.78 19.70
C GLU A 112 6.29 4.04 19.31
N ARG A 113 5.48 3.95 18.25
CA ARG A 113 4.62 5.05 17.79
C ARG A 113 3.61 5.47 18.87
N ASN A 114 3.07 4.50 19.63
CA ASN A 114 2.17 4.79 20.74
C ASN A 114 2.88 5.49 21.92
N GLU A 115 4.14 5.18 22.19
CA GLU A 115 4.92 5.93 23.20
C GLU A 115 5.22 7.35 22.74
N GLU A 116 5.51 7.54 21.46
CA GLU A 116 5.68 8.90 20.89
C GLU A 116 4.36 9.68 20.86
N PHE A 117 3.24 9.03 20.58
CA PHE A 117 1.91 9.65 20.61
C PHE A 117 1.58 10.26 21.99
N LYS A 118 2.05 9.66 23.07
CA LYS A 118 1.85 10.18 24.44
C LYS A 118 2.61 11.49 24.70
N LYS A 119 3.71 11.73 23.96
CA LYS A 119 4.48 12.95 24.07
C LYS A 119 3.72 14.10 23.42
N LYS A 120 3.55 15.20 24.17
CA LYS A 120 2.84 16.39 23.70
C LYS A 120 3.83 17.45 23.20
N ILE A 121 3.42 18.14 22.14
CA ILE A 121 4.10 19.28 21.55
C ILE A 121 3.12 20.45 21.43
N ASP A 122 3.63 21.65 21.50
CA ASP A 122 2.82 22.84 21.32
C ASP A 122 2.55 23.06 19.82
N LYS A 123 1.27 23.30 19.49
CA LYS A 123 0.77 23.63 18.15
C LYS A 123 0.15 25.00 18.17
N VAL A 124 0.62 25.87 17.32
CA VAL A 124 0.03 27.19 17.07
C VAL A 124 -0.89 27.09 15.87
N VAL A 125 -2.10 27.62 15.99
CA VAL A 125 -3.09 27.67 14.91
C VAL A 125 -3.48 29.13 14.73
N LEU A 126 -3.17 29.70 13.58
CA LEU A 126 -3.51 31.06 13.18
C LEU A 126 -4.78 31.04 12.34
N ASN A 127 -5.79 31.77 12.75
CA ASN A 127 -6.99 32.02 11.95
C ASN A 127 -6.77 33.26 11.09
N LEU A 128 -6.81 33.10 9.78
CA LEU A 128 -6.54 34.14 8.78
C LEU A 128 -7.80 34.49 7.98
N GLY A 129 -8.93 34.68 8.68
CA GLY A 129 -10.17 35.13 8.03
C GLY A 129 -10.90 34.02 7.23
N GLY A 130 -11.02 32.81 7.79
CA GLY A 130 -11.71 31.66 7.18
C GLY A 130 -10.76 30.56 6.74
N ARG A 131 -9.46 30.81 6.77
CA ARG A 131 -8.41 29.81 6.59
C ARG A 131 -7.54 29.73 7.83
N GLU A 132 -6.93 28.56 8.03
CA GLU A 132 -6.04 28.32 9.16
C GLU A 132 -4.65 27.91 8.67
N ILE A 133 -3.61 28.45 9.30
CA ILE A 133 -2.25 27.96 9.25
C ILE A 133 -1.91 27.35 10.59
N ALA A 134 -1.31 26.19 10.60
CA ALA A 134 -0.98 25.50 11.83
C ALA A 134 0.43 24.90 11.77
N PHE A 135 1.25 25.20 12.77
CA PHE A 135 2.61 24.68 12.87
C PHE A 135 2.95 24.22 14.29
N LEU A 136 3.93 23.35 14.39
CA LEU A 136 4.40 22.82 15.66
C LEU A 136 5.58 23.67 16.16
N VAL A 137 5.63 23.88 17.46
CA VAL A 137 6.72 24.61 18.12
C VAL A 137 7.37 23.66 19.12
N GLU A 138 8.62 23.27 18.84
CA GLU A 138 9.37 22.34 19.70
C GLU A 138 9.90 23.03 20.96
N ASP A 139 10.29 24.30 20.83
CA ASP A 139 10.77 25.10 21.96
C ASP A 139 9.57 25.57 22.83
N LYS A 140 9.50 25.01 24.03
CA LYS A 140 8.44 25.34 24.98
C LYS A 140 8.52 26.77 25.49
N ALA A 141 9.72 27.39 25.58
CA ALA A 141 9.89 28.77 25.98
C ALA A 141 9.31 29.71 24.90
N LEU A 142 9.66 29.43 23.64
CA LEU A 142 9.11 30.16 22.49
C LEU A 142 7.59 30.03 22.40
N ALA A 143 7.05 28.83 22.58
CA ALA A 143 5.60 28.60 22.55
C ALA A 143 4.90 29.38 23.68
N TYR A 144 5.48 29.44 24.87
CA TYR A 144 4.96 30.21 26.01
C TYR A 144 5.01 31.72 25.74
N GLU A 145 6.11 32.22 25.16
CA GLU A 145 6.24 33.64 24.77
C GLU A 145 5.20 34.00 23.69
N MET A 146 5.03 33.20 22.66
CA MET A 146 4.01 33.40 21.63
C MET A 146 2.58 33.45 22.24
N GLN A 147 2.34 32.64 23.27
CA GLN A 147 1.03 32.61 23.95
C GLN A 147 0.79 33.87 24.78
N ARG A 148 1.83 34.44 25.35
CA ARG A 148 1.73 35.67 26.13
C ARG A 148 1.57 36.94 25.31
N GLU A 149 2.19 36.97 24.12
CA GLU A 149 2.26 38.12 23.23
C GLU A 149 1.84 37.76 21.80
N PRO A 150 0.63 37.22 21.59
CA PRO A 150 0.19 36.73 20.27
C PRO A 150 0.07 37.88 19.24
N GLU A 151 -0.08 39.12 19.70
CA GLU A 151 -0.12 40.30 18.84
C GLU A 151 1.21 40.62 18.14
N LYS A 152 2.31 40.03 18.59
CA LYS A 152 3.62 40.14 17.94
C LYS A 152 3.78 39.17 16.74
N ILE A 153 2.86 38.22 16.59
CA ILE A 153 2.87 37.30 15.43
C ILE A 153 2.47 38.11 14.20
N ARG A 154 3.36 38.11 13.22
CA ARG A 154 3.14 38.77 11.93
C ARG A 154 3.04 37.74 10.84
N VAL A 155 2.15 37.96 9.89
CA VAL A 155 1.97 37.10 8.72
C VAL A 155 2.07 37.97 7.47
N MET A 156 2.83 37.52 6.49
CA MET A 156 3.05 38.26 5.25
C MET A 156 3.21 37.30 4.08
N TRP A 157 2.97 37.82 2.87
CA TRP A 157 3.32 37.12 1.66
C TRP A 157 4.84 37.14 1.48
N GLY A 158 5.40 36.00 1.11
CA GLY A 158 6.77 35.87 0.67
C GLY A 158 6.87 35.83 -0.85
N LYS A 159 7.71 34.92 -1.34
CA LYS A 159 7.98 34.73 -2.77
C LYS A 159 6.76 34.15 -3.49
N GLU A 160 6.55 34.60 -4.75
CA GLU A 160 5.57 34.01 -5.68
C GLU A 160 6.29 33.43 -6.91
N TRP A 161 5.77 32.33 -7.45
CA TRP A 161 6.29 31.69 -8.68
C TRP A 161 5.20 30.84 -9.33
N GLU A 162 5.47 30.44 -10.58
CA GLU A 162 4.63 29.49 -11.30
C GLU A 162 5.27 28.10 -11.29
N GLU A 163 4.46 27.06 -11.23
CA GLU A 163 4.91 25.66 -11.22
C GLU A 163 3.88 24.75 -11.91
N GLU A 164 4.37 23.69 -12.54
CA GLU A 164 3.55 22.61 -13.04
C GLU A 164 3.42 21.52 -11.97
N LYS A 165 2.21 21.35 -11.42
CA LYS A 165 1.89 20.25 -10.50
C LYS A 165 1.41 19.04 -11.29
N GLY A 166 2.21 17.97 -11.29
CA GLY A 166 1.87 16.70 -11.90
C GLY A 166 0.84 15.89 -11.11
N PRO A 167 0.14 14.96 -11.77
CA PRO A 167 -0.73 14.01 -11.08
C PRO A 167 0.06 13.03 -10.24
N PRO A 168 -0.56 12.41 -9.25
CA PRO A 168 0.04 11.26 -8.57
C PRO A 168 0.09 10.04 -9.52
N PRO A 169 1.03 9.09 -9.29
CA PRO A 169 1.06 7.83 -10.02
C PRO A 169 -0.23 7.02 -9.78
N PRO A 170 -0.57 6.08 -10.68
CA PRO A 170 -1.69 5.17 -10.48
C PRO A 170 -1.49 4.30 -9.24
N TYR A 171 -2.54 3.63 -8.80
CA TYR A 171 -2.49 2.85 -7.57
C TYR A 171 -1.62 1.61 -7.64
N THR A 172 -0.92 1.37 -6.54
CA THR A 172 -0.33 0.11 -6.11
C THR A 172 -1.12 -0.43 -4.92
N THR A 173 -0.88 -1.68 -4.49
CA THR A 173 -1.58 -2.30 -3.35
C THR A 173 -1.52 -1.42 -2.10
N ASP A 174 -0.34 -0.95 -1.73
CA ASP A 174 -0.14 -0.14 -0.54
C ASP A 174 -0.87 1.21 -0.60
N THR A 175 -0.86 1.87 -1.77
CA THR A 175 -1.48 3.19 -1.92
C THR A 175 -3.01 3.11 -1.94
N ILE A 176 -3.60 2.09 -2.55
CA ILE A 176 -5.05 1.90 -2.49
C ILE A 176 -5.52 1.49 -1.10
N LEU A 177 -4.75 0.68 -0.36
CA LEU A 177 -5.05 0.32 1.03
C LEU A 177 -5.01 1.55 1.95
N GLN A 178 -4.16 2.53 1.67
CA GLN A 178 -4.12 3.80 2.40
C GLN A 178 -5.35 4.67 2.11
N ASP A 179 -5.70 4.84 0.82
CA ASP A 179 -6.74 5.79 0.39
C ASP A 179 -8.15 5.21 0.53
N SER A 180 -8.29 3.90 0.62
CA SER A 180 -9.58 3.22 0.76
C SER A 180 -10.34 3.61 2.04
N ARG A 181 -9.62 3.90 3.13
CA ARG A 181 -10.19 4.17 4.46
C ARG A 181 -11.11 3.04 4.98
N LEU A 182 -10.96 1.84 4.43
CA LEU A 182 -11.58 0.61 4.92
C LEU A 182 -10.51 -0.24 5.61
N PRO A 183 -10.92 -1.26 6.39
CA PRO A 183 -9.99 -2.28 6.83
C PRO A 183 -9.23 -2.89 5.65
N ALA A 184 -7.95 -3.18 5.84
CA ALA A 184 -7.08 -3.62 4.76
C ALA A 184 -7.55 -4.96 4.15
N ASP A 185 -8.00 -5.91 4.97
CA ASP A 185 -8.55 -7.19 4.53
C ASP A 185 -9.82 -7.00 3.69
N LYS A 186 -10.75 -6.12 4.14
CA LYS A 186 -11.96 -5.81 3.38
C LYS A 186 -11.67 -5.15 2.05
N THR A 187 -10.68 -4.26 2.01
CA THR A 187 -10.24 -3.64 0.75
C THR A 187 -9.68 -4.70 -0.20
N MET A 188 -8.85 -5.63 0.30
CA MET A 188 -8.29 -6.70 -0.52
C MET A 188 -9.37 -7.66 -1.05
N GLU A 189 -10.41 -7.97 -0.26
CA GLU A 189 -11.56 -8.77 -0.73
C GLU A 189 -12.27 -8.09 -1.92
N ILE A 190 -12.54 -6.79 -1.81
CA ILE A 190 -13.18 -6.01 -2.88
C ILE A 190 -12.29 -5.94 -4.13
N LEU A 191 -10.99 -5.74 -3.96
CA LEU A 191 -10.03 -5.71 -5.06
C LEU A 191 -9.95 -7.08 -5.76
N GLN A 192 -9.94 -8.16 -5.00
CA GLN A 192 -9.97 -9.53 -5.53
C GLN A 192 -11.24 -9.76 -6.37
N GLU A 193 -12.40 -9.38 -5.85
CA GLU A 193 -13.67 -9.52 -6.56
C GLU A 193 -13.71 -8.69 -7.85
N LEU A 194 -13.24 -7.43 -7.82
CA LEU A 194 -13.10 -6.58 -9.01
C LEU A 194 -12.15 -7.19 -10.06
N PHE A 195 -11.04 -7.77 -9.62
CA PHE A 195 -10.09 -8.45 -10.51
C PHE A 195 -10.71 -9.70 -11.14
N GLU A 196 -11.30 -10.60 -10.35
CA GLU A 196 -11.91 -11.84 -10.83
C GLU A 196 -13.06 -11.59 -11.83
N LYS A 197 -13.82 -10.49 -11.62
CA LYS A 197 -14.87 -10.06 -12.55
C LYS A 197 -14.34 -9.24 -13.74
N GLY A 198 -13.03 -9.06 -13.84
CA GLY A 198 -12.36 -8.42 -14.97
C GLY A 198 -12.55 -6.90 -15.07
N PHE A 199 -12.82 -6.21 -13.97
CA PHE A 199 -12.95 -4.75 -13.93
C PHE A 199 -11.62 -4.03 -13.71
N ILE A 200 -10.68 -4.64 -13.00
CA ILE A 200 -9.36 -4.09 -12.75
C ILE A 200 -8.25 -5.09 -13.10
N THR A 201 -7.05 -4.58 -13.29
CA THR A 201 -5.82 -5.38 -13.38
C THR A 201 -5.51 -6.05 -12.05
N TYR A 202 -4.56 -6.98 -12.06
CA TYR A 202 -4.11 -7.69 -10.86
C TYR A 202 -3.72 -6.71 -9.75
N HIS A 203 -4.30 -6.89 -8.58
CA HIS A 203 -4.28 -5.89 -7.53
C HIS A 203 -3.15 -6.07 -6.51
N ARG A 204 -2.44 -7.22 -6.49
CA ARG A 204 -1.28 -7.46 -5.64
C ARG A 204 0.00 -7.04 -6.36
N THR A 205 0.20 -5.75 -6.46
CA THR A 205 1.31 -5.13 -7.20
C THR A 205 1.91 -3.95 -6.46
N ASP A 206 3.21 -3.78 -6.56
CA ASP A 206 3.96 -2.59 -6.16
C ASP A 206 4.39 -1.74 -7.36
N SER A 207 4.06 -2.19 -8.57
CA SER A 207 4.35 -1.49 -9.81
C SER A 207 3.36 -0.37 -10.09
N THR A 208 3.87 0.79 -10.50
CA THR A 208 3.08 1.91 -11.02
C THR A 208 3.03 1.92 -12.55
N ARG A 209 3.65 0.93 -13.22
CA ARG A 209 3.74 0.87 -14.68
C ARG A 209 2.36 0.82 -15.34
N VAL A 210 2.21 1.56 -16.43
CA VAL A 210 1.01 1.56 -17.27
C VAL A 210 1.39 1.06 -18.66
N SER A 211 0.71 0.00 -19.12
CA SER A 211 0.93 -0.55 -20.47
C SER A 211 0.39 0.37 -21.57
N GLU A 212 0.84 0.14 -22.81
CA GLU A 212 0.32 0.84 -23.98
C GLU A 212 -1.20 0.67 -24.12
N PHE A 213 -1.71 -0.53 -23.84
CA PHE A 213 -3.15 -0.76 -23.84
C PHE A 213 -3.87 0.11 -22.80
N GLY A 214 -3.36 0.19 -21.58
CA GLY A 214 -3.91 1.05 -20.54
C GLY A 214 -3.96 2.53 -20.97
N LYS A 215 -2.89 3.03 -21.57
CA LYS A 215 -2.79 4.41 -22.06
C LYS A 215 -3.76 4.71 -23.20
N TYR A 216 -3.69 3.93 -24.28
CA TYR A 216 -4.35 4.28 -25.53
C TYR A 216 -5.74 3.67 -25.71
N SER A 217 -6.01 2.49 -25.11
CA SER A 217 -7.30 1.81 -25.26
C SER A 217 -8.25 2.06 -24.07
N VAL A 218 -7.72 2.45 -22.90
CA VAL A 218 -8.54 2.71 -21.72
C VAL A 218 -8.59 4.20 -21.38
N ALA A 219 -7.44 4.87 -21.15
CA ALA A 219 -7.42 6.26 -20.71
C ALA A 219 -7.76 7.25 -21.82
N LYS A 220 -7.08 7.16 -22.99
CA LYS A 220 -7.23 8.12 -24.08
C LYS A 220 -8.68 8.33 -24.54
N PRO A 221 -9.51 7.27 -24.79
CA PRO A 221 -10.88 7.46 -25.26
C PRO A 221 -11.76 8.23 -24.28
N ILE A 222 -11.53 8.05 -22.97
CA ILE A 222 -12.29 8.74 -21.93
C ILE A 222 -11.81 10.19 -21.83
N ILE A 223 -10.50 10.43 -21.74
CA ILE A 223 -9.94 11.77 -21.58
C ILE A 223 -10.28 12.64 -22.79
N ALA A 224 -10.08 12.13 -23.99
CA ALA A 224 -10.38 12.88 -25.22
C ALA A 224 -11.87 13.25 -25.35
N LYS A 225 -12.77 12.34 -24.95
CA LYS A 225 -14.20 12.58 -25.01
C LYS A 225 -14.69 13.59 -23.97
N ASP A 226 -14.19 13.48 -22.73
CA ASP A 226 -14.75 14.22 -21.60
C ASP A 226 -14.03 15.56 -21.33
N PHE A 227 -12.74 15.67 -21.73
CA PHE A 227 -11.89 16.82 -21.38
C PHE A 227 -11.16 17.43 -22.57
N GLY A 228 -11.14 16.76 -23.73
CA GLY A 228 -10.37 17.17 -24.91
C GLY A 228 -9.07 16.38 -25.10
N GLU A 229 -8.64 16.24 -26.37
CA GLU A 229 -7.43 15.48 -26.70
C GLU A 229 -6.16 16.09 -26.11
N GLU A 230 -6.11 17.41 -25.96
CA GLU A 230 -5.00 18.17 -25.37
C GLU A 230 -4.78 17.87 -23.88
N MET A 231 -5.76 17.28 -23.22
CA MET A 231 -5.65 16.83 -21.81
C MET A 231 -4.96 15.48 -21.68
N PHE A 232 -4.88 14.70 -22.75
CA PHE A 232 -4.24 13.41 -22.73
C PHE A 232 -2.71 13.57 -22.76
N TYR A 233 -2.07 13.12 -21.69
CA TYR A 233 -0.62 13.15 -21.53
C TYR A 233 -0.13 11.79 -21.01
N PRO A 234 0.16 10.83 -21.92
CA PRO A 234 0.47 9.46 -21.55
C PRO A 234 1.78 9.34 -20.78
N ARG A 235 1.76 8.59 -19.69
CA ARG A 235 2.93 8.29 -18.85
C ARG A 235 2.99 6.80 -18.56
N SER A 236 4.20 6.24 -18.65
CA SER A 236 4.45 4.84 -18.28
C SER A 236 4.61 4.65 -16.77
N TRP A 237 5.01 5.67 -16.01
CA TRP A 237 5.23 5.72 -14.56
C TRP A 237 6.29 4.78 -13.99
N GLY A 238 6.58 3.66 -14.63
CA GLY A 238 7.61 2.70 -14.26
C GLY A 238 8.23 2.07 -15.49
N GLU A 239 9.42 1.52 -15.33
CA GLU A 239 10.17 0.83 -16.37
C GLU A 239 10.20 -0.67 -16.09
N GLY A 240 9.98 -1.47 -17.14
CA GLY A 240 10.14 -2.93 -17.09
C GLY A 240 9.15 -3.67 -16.18
N GLY A 241 9.40 -4.99 -16.04
CA GLY A 241 8.64 -5.87 -15.17
C GLY A 241 7.33 -6.40 -15.75
N ALA A 242 6.91 -7.55 -15.23
CA ALA A 242 5.69 -8.23 -15.65
C ALA A 242 4.41 -7.56 -15.14
N HIS A 243 4.48 -6.91 -13.96
CA HIS A 243 3.31 -6.33 -13.31
C HIS A 243 3.01 -4.91 -13.77
N GLU A 244 1.71 -4.61 -13.86
CA GLU A 244 1.18 -3.26 -14.03
C GLU A 244 0.64 -2.69 -12.73
N CYS A 245 0.29 -1.38 -12.76
CA CYS A 245 -0.48 -0.72 -11.72
C CYS A 245 -1.92 -1.27 -11.63
N ILE A 246 -2.60 -0.96 -10.54
CA ILE A 246 -4.04 -1.21 -10.42
C ILE A 246 -4.79 -0.17 -11.26
N ARG A 247 -5.43 -0.61 -12.34
CA ARG A 247 -6.19 0.23 -13.27
C ARG A 247 -7.43 -0.48 -13.79
N PRO A 248 -8.41 0.26 -14.34
CA PRO A 248 -9.49 -0.35 -15.10
C PRO A 248 -8.96 -1.15 -16.30
N THR A 249 -9.58 -2.28 -16.59
CA THR A 249 -9.26 -3.13 -17.76
C THR A 249 -9.92 -2.65 -19.05
N ARG A 250 -11.02 -1.91 -18.91
CA ARG A 250 -11.87 -1.38 -19.99
C ARG A 250 -12.27 0.06 -19.68
N PRO A 251 -12.66 0.86 -20.66
CA PRO A 251 -13.09 2.24 -20.45
C PRO A 251 -14.53 2.32 -19.88
N ILE A 252 -14.77 1.62 -18.76
CA ILE A 252 -16.05 1.62 -18.04
C ILE A 252 -15.98 2.68 -16.94
N ARG A 253 -16.90 3.66 -16.95
CA ARG A 253 -16.98 4.70 -15.93
C ARG A 253 -17.65 4.17 -14.65
N PRO A 254 -17.40 4.81 -13.49
CA PRO A 254 -18.08 4.40 -12.24
C PRO A 254 -19.61 4.46 -12.29
N ASP A 255 -20.20 5.39 -13.04
CA ASP A 255 -21.65 5.49 -13.27
C ASP A 255 -22.16 4.36 -14.17
N GLU A 256 -21.41 3.95 -15.18
CA GLU A 256 -21.70 2.78 -16.00
C GLU A 256 -21.66 1.49 -15.17
N LEU A 257 -20.63 1.33 -14.32
CA LEU A 257 -20.57 0.20 -13.38
C LEU A 257 -21.78 0.19 -12.42
N ARG A 258 -22.16 1.37 -11.90
CA ARG A 258 -23.36 1.51 -11.06
C ARG A 258 -24.62 1.07 -11.82
N LEU A 259 -24.75 1.45 -13.08
CA LEU A 259 -25.87 1.04 -13.93
C LEU A 259 -25.87 -0.48 -14.15
N MET A 260 -24.71 -1.08 -14.45
CA MET A 260 -24.58 -2.54 -14.59
C MET A 260 -25.02 -3.28 -13.33
N MET A 261 -24.65 -2.78 -12.15
CA MET A 261 -25.10 -3.31 -10.85
C MET A 261 -26.62 -3.18 -10.69
N SER A 262 -27.18 -2.01 -11.02
CA SER A 262 -28.63 -1.76 -10.87
C SER A 262 -29.48 -2.60 -11.81
N LEU A 263 -28.96 -2.96 -12.97
CA LEU A 263 -29.62 -3.84 -13.96
C LEU A 263 -29.39 -5.34 -13.69
N GLY A 264 -28.63 -5.71 -12.63
CA GLY A 264 -28.29 -7.09 -12.33
C GLY A 264 -27.33 -7.73 -13.33
N SER A 265 -26.68 -6.93 -14.19
CA SER A 265 -25.70 -7.44 -15.16
C SER A 265 -24.38 -7.86 -14.49
N VAL A 266 -24.12 -7.35 -13.30
CA VAL A 266 -23.01 -7.73 -12.43
C VAL A 266 -23.43 -7.57 -10.96
N GLU A 267 -23.08 -8.54 -10.14
CA GLU A 267 -23.34 -8.53 -8.71
C GLU A 267 -22.02 -8.49 -7.95
N PHE A 268 -21.98 -7.81 -6.80
CA PHE A 268 -20.85 -7.72 -5.89
C PHE A 268 -21.33 -7.95 -4.47
N GLU A 269 -20.49 -8.55 -3.63
CA GLU A 269 -20.83 -8.78 -2.22
C GLU A 269 -21.06 -7.49 -1.44
N ASP A 270 -20.31 -6.43 -1.76
CA ASP A 270 -20.44 -5.10 -1.14
C ASP A 270 -20.53 -4.00 -2.22
N PRO A 271 -21.68 -3.84 -2.89
CA PRO A 271 -21.83 -2.96 -4.06
C PRO A 271 -21.41 -1.50 -3.78
N LYS A 272 -21.73 -0.99 -2.58
CA LYS A 272 -21.43 0.40 -2.18
C LYS A 272 -19.93 0.65 -2.08
N ASN A 273 -19.21 -0.19 -1.35
CA ASN A 273 -17.75 -0.03 -1.18
C ASN A 273 -17.00 -0.43 -2.44
N THR A 274 -17.49 -1.42 -3.20
CA THR A 274 -16.93 -1.78 -4.51
C THR A 274 -16.97 -0.61 -5.49
N LEU A 275 -18.11 0.08 -5.61
CA LEU A 275 -18.22 1.27 -6.47
C LEU A 275 -17.28 2.38 -6.00
N ARG A 276 -17.15 2.58 -4.68
CA ARG A 276 -16.25 3.58 -4.12
C ARG A 276 -14.79 3.26 -4.43
N ILE A 277 -14.35 2.02 -4.23
CA ILE A 277 -12.98 1.57 -4.54
C ILE A 277 -12.70 1.66 -6.03
N TYR A 278 -13.63 1.21 -6.86
CA TYR A 278 -13.50 1.34 -8.31
C TYR A 278 -13.38 2.80 -8.76
N SER A 279 -14.17 3.70 -8.16
CA SER A 279 -14.10 5.14 -8.45
C SER A 279 -12.73 5.75 -8.08
N LEU A 280 -12.16 5.34 -6.95
CA LEU A 280 -10.80 5.75 -6.57
C LEU A 280 -9.77 5.31 -7.62
N ILE A 281 -9.83 4.03 -8.02
CA ILE A 281 -8.90 3.46 -9.02
C ILE A 281 -9.06 4.17 -10.36
N PHE A 282 -10.30 4.33 -10.82
CA PHE A 282 -10.63 4.96 -12.10
C PHE A 282 -10.13 6.41 -12.16
N ASN A 283 -10.50 7.22 -11.16
CA ASN A 283 -10.14 8.65 -11.15
C ASN A 283 -8.62 8.86 -11.06
N ARG A 284 -7.93 8.08 -10.19
CA ARG A 284 -6.49 8.20 -10.07
C ARG A 284 -5.75 7.73 -11.31
N PHE A 285 -6.24 6.67 -11.95
CA PHE A 285 -5.69 6.18 -13.22
C PHE A 285 -5.86 7.23 -14.33
N LEU A 286 -7.06 7.80 -14.52
CA LEU A 286 -7.27 8.85 -15.52
C LEU A 286 -6.39 10.07 -15.24
N ALA A 287 -6.41 10.58 -14.00
CA ALA A 287 -5.57 11.70 -13.59
C ALA A 287 -4.10 11.45 -13.92
N SER A 288 -3.59 10.22 -13.71
CA SER A 288 -2.21 9.85 -14.02
C SER A 288 -1.84 9.97 -15.49
N GLN A 289 -2.82 9.95 -16.39
CA GLN A 289 -2.67 10.04 -17.85
C GLN A 289 -3.10 11.41 -18.42
N MET A 290 -3.30 12.40 -17.53
CA MET A 290 -3.65 13.76 -17.92
C MET A 290 -2.46 14.72 -17.75
N ARG A 291 -2.49 15.85 -18.47
CA ARG A 291 -1.45 16.89 -18.33
C ARG A 291 -1.37 17.43 -16.90
N PRO A 292 -0.21 17.96 -16.49
CA PRO A 292 -0.09 18.66 -15.22
C PRO A 292 -1.01 19.90 -15.19
N ALA A 293 -1.35 20.33 -13.97
CA ALA A 293 -1.98 21.63 -13.77
C ALA A 293 -0.89 22.70 -13.59
N LYS A 294 -1.01 23.85 -14.28
CA LYS A 294 -0.13 24.99 -14.04
C LYS A 294 -0.73 25.86 -12.94
N VAL A 295 0.04 26.10 -11.90
CA VAL A 295 -0.42 26.85 -10.72
C VAL A 295 0.51 28.00 -10.39
N LYS A 296 -0.05 29.06 -9.80
CA LYS A 296 0.71 30.11 -9.16
C LYS A 296 0.81 29.80 -7.67
N LEU A 297 2.04 29.64 -7.18
CA LEU A 297 2.37 29.39 -5.79
C LEU A 297 2.80 30.67 -5.08
N ALA A 298 2.63 30.71 -3.77
CA ALA A 298 3.19 31.74 -2.91
C ALA A 298 3.57 31.16 -1.56
N GLU A 299 4.56 31.77 -0.93
CA GLU A 299 4.88 31.55 0.47
C GLU A 299 4.01 32.42 1.36
N ILE A 300 3.51 31.82 2.45
CA ILE A 300 3.00 32.55 3.61
C ILE A 300 4.08 32.43 4.70
N ILE A 301 4.59 33.56 5.14
CA ILE A 301 5.64 33.65 6.14
C ILE A 301 5.02 34.11 7.46
N VAL A 302 5.18 33.31 8.51
CA VAL A 302 4.81 33.65 9.90
C VAL A 302 6.08 34.00 10.65
N LEU A 303 6.12 35.20 11.26
CA LEU A 303 7.28 35.70 11.98
C LEU A 303 6.91 36.01 13.46
N TYR A 304 7.82 35.68 14.36
CA TYR A 304 7.75 36.02 15.77
C TYR A 304 9.15 36.09 16.40
N ASN A 305 9.63 37.25 16.85
CA ASN A 305 10.88 37.39 17.61
C ASN A 305 12.08 36.60 17.07
N GLY A 306 12.31 36.61 15.75
CA GLY A 306 13.38 35.84 15.09
C GLY A 306 13.01 34.41 14.70
N PHE A 307 11.89 33.86 15.14
CA PHE A 307 11.31 32.65 14.64
C PHE A 307 10.62 32.91 13.29
N ALA A 308 10.78 32.00 12.35
CA ALA A 308 10.07 32.03 11.07
C ALA A 308 9.49 30.65 10.74
N TYR A 309 8.24 30.62 10.31
CA TYR A 309 7.61 29.47 9.70
C TYR A 309 7.13 29.83 8.31
N VAL A 310 7.37 28.97 7.33
CA VAL A 310 6.98 29.22 5.94
C VAL A 310 6.06 28.09 5.49
N GLU A 311 4.93 28.43 4.90
CA GLU A 311 3.98 27.51 4.29
C GLU A 311 3.77 27.88 2.83
N GLU A 312 3.91 26.89 1.95
CA GLU A 312 3.65 27.05 0.53
C GLU A 312 2.17 26.81 0.22
N VAL A 313 1.55 27.71 -0.49
CA VAL A 313 0.13 27.65 -0.86
C VAL A 313 -0.05 27.91 -2.36
N VAL A 314 -1.10 27.31 -2.91
CA VAL A 314 -1.52 27.62 -4.29
C VAL A 314 -2.41 28.87 -4.25
N ARG A 315 -2.00 29.92 -4.97
CA ARG A 315 -2.77 31.17 -5.09
C ARG A 315 -3.83 31.08 -6.17
N GLU A 316 -3.50 30.41 -7.27
CA GLU A 316 -4.35 30.35 -8.45
C GLU A 316 -4.02 29.13 -9.28
N ILE A 317 -5.02 28.57 -9.95
CA ILE A 317 -4.82 27.58 -11.02
C ILE A 317 -4.82 28.35 -12.33
N LEU A 318 -3.65 28.47 -12.94
CA LEU A 318 -3.46 29.19 -14.22
C LEU A 318 -3.93 28.36 -15.42
N GLN A 319 -3.78 27.04 -15.32
CA GLN A 319 -4.21 26.11 -16.35
C GLN A 319 -4.61 24.78 -15.70
N ASP A 320 -5.83 24.35 -16.00
CA ASP A 320 -6.32 23.04 -15.56
C ASP A 320 -5.60 21.88 -16.24
N GLY A 321 -5.51 20.77 -15.53
CA GLY A 321 -4.99 19.50 -15.95
C GLY A 321 -5.71 18.36 -15.24
N TYR A 322 -4.95 17.44 -14.65
CA TYR A 322 -5.46 16.29 -13.91
C TYR A 322 -6.41 16.64 -12.75
N ASN A 323 -6.31 17.87 -12.24
CA ASN A 323 -7.16 18.38 -11.15
C ASN A 323 -8.66 18.40 -11.51
N LEU A 324 -9.04 18.33 -12.78
CA LEU A 324 -10.43 18.19 -13.21
C LEU A 324 -11.03 16.83 -12.82
N VAL A 325 -10.20 15.79 -12.76
CA VAL A 325 -10.61 14.43 -12.35
C VAL A 325 -10.30 14.17 -10.89
N LEU A 326 -9.17 14.68 -10.40
CA LEU A 326 -8.71 14.49 -9.03
C LEU A 326 -8.50 15.87 -8.36
N PRO A 327 -9.55 16.45 -7.75
CA PRO A 327 -9.53 17.81 -7.22
C PRO A 327 -8.76 17.91 -5.90
N ASN A 328 -7.45 17.70 -5.95
CA ASN A 328 -6.55 17.74 -4.79
C ASN A 328 -5.75 19.05 -4.67
N ILE A 329 -5.90 19.96 -5.64
CA ILE A 329 -5.28 21.29 -5.59
C ILE A 329 -6.23 22.23 -4.85
N ARG A 330 -5.78 22.73 -3.70
CA ARG A 330 -6.56 23.71 -2.89
C ARG A 330 -5.99 25.09 -3.09
N VAL A 331 -6.80 25.98 -3.64
CA VAL A 331 -6.44 27.40 -3.82
C VAL A 331 -6.60 28.13 -2.50
N TRP A 332 -5.63 28.95 -2.16
CA TRP A 332 -5.71 29.87 -1.01
C TRP A 332 -6.44 31.15 -1.42
N ASP A 333 -7.63 31.32 -0.89
CA ASP A 333 -8.51 32.50 -1.10
C ASP A 333 -8.63 33.39 0.15
N GLY A 334 -7.85 33.12 1.19
CA GLY A 334 -7.86 33.84 2.45
C GLY A 334 -7.01 35.12 2.43
N GLU A 335 -7.40 36.09 3.30
CA GLU A 335 -6.56 37.22 3.66
C GLU A 335 -5.44 36.78 4.61
N LEU A 336 -4.35 37.60 4.72
CA LEU A 336 -3.28 37.32 5.69
C LEU A 336 -3.47 38.07 7.04
N GLN A 337 -4.64 38.62 7.28
CA GLN A 337 -4.92 39.25 8.56
C GLN A 337 -5.16 38.23 9.66
N VAL A 338 -4.33 38.21 10.69
CA VAL A 338 -4.52 37.38 11.87
C VAL A 338 -5.76 37.81 12.63
N LYS A 339 -6.80 36.99 12.64
CA LYS A 339 -8.07 37.22 13.36
C LYS A 339 -8.14 36.49 14.70
N GLY A 340 -7.25 35.53 14.90
CA GLY A 340 -7.16 34.80 16.16
C GLY A 340 -5.97 33.85 16.15
N VAL A 341 -5.48 33.55 17.34
CA VAL A 341 -4.39 32.60 17.58
C VAL A 341 -4.83 31.61 18.64
N ASN A 342 -4.74 30.33 18.33
CA ASN A 342 -5.03 29.26 19.27
C ASN A 342 -3.76 28.45 19.56
N PHE A 343 -3.54 28.15 20.85
CA PHE A 343 -2.43 27.35 21.33
C PHE A 343 -2.97 26.00 21.83
N LEU A 344 -2.51 24.91 21.24
CA LEU A 344 -2.98 23.56 21.53
C LEU A 344 -1.81 22.66 21.91
N LYS A 345 -2.02 21.79 22.89
CA LYS A 345 -1.09 20.69 23.14
C LYS A 345 -1.57 19.44 22.41
N VAL A 346 -0.89 19.10 21.34
CA VAL A 346 -1.22 17.96 20.50
C VAL A 346 -0.19 16.83 20.66
N PRO A 347 -0.51 15.59 20.34
CA PRO A 347 0.49 14.53 20.24
C PRO A 347 1.56 14.89 19.21
N LYS A 348 2.83 14.55 19.48
CA LYS A 348 3.95 14.79 18.55
C LYS A 348 3.75 14.06 17.22
N VAL A 349 3.19 12.85 17.28
CA VAL A 349 2.87 12.04 16.12
C VAL A 349 1.45 11.45 16.28
N GLN A 350 0.80 11.10 15.17
CA GLN A 350 -0.43 10.33 15.21
C GLN A 350 -0.11 8.81 15.26
N PRO A 351 -0.96 8.00 15.92
CA PRO A 351 -0.84 6.55 15.82
C PRO A 351 -1.02 6.10 14.37
N TYR A 352 -0.55 4.91 14.06
CA TYR A 352 -0.77 4.35 12.73
C TYR A 352 -2.27 4.09 12.49
N THR A 353 -2.73 4.36 11.28
CA THR A 353 -3.89 3.68 10.69
C THR A 353 -3.42 2.40 10.02
N GLN A 354 -4.32 1.51 9.60
CA GLN A 354 -3.91 0.32 8.83
C GLN A 354 -3.15 0.73 7.56
N GLY A 355 -3.65 1.72 6.81
CA GLY A 355 -2.98 2.22 5.60
C GLY A 355 -1.59 2.81 5.85
N THR A 356 -1.44 3.68 6.86
CA THR A 356 -0.12 4.27 7.16
C THR A 356 0.87 3.26 7.71
N LEU A 357 0.41 2.21 8.40
CA LEU A 357 1.26 1.10 8.83
C LEU A 357 1.78 0.31 7.61
N ILE A 358 0.92 0.04 6.63
CA ILE A 358 1.30 -0.64 5.38
C ILE A 358 2.32 0.19 4.60
N GLN A 359 2.15 1.52 4.53
CA GLN A 359 3.15 2.41 3.93
C GLN A 359 4.51 2.32 4.64
N GLU A 360 4.50 2.27 5.98
CA GLU A 360 5.72 2.09 6.75
C GLU A 360 6.36 0.72 6.51
N MET A 361 5.55 -0.36 6.40
CA MET A 361 6.05 -1.70 6.04
C MET A 361 6.75 -1.68 4.69
N LYS A 362 6.15 -1.09 3.66
CA LYS A 362 6.75 -0.95 2.33
C LYS A 362 8.04 -0.14 2.38
N LYS A 363 8.02 1.01 3.04
CA LYS A 363 9.19 1.90 3.19
C LYS A 363 10.38 1.20 3.82
N ARG A 364 10.15 0.31 4.79
CA ARG A 364 11.20 -0.44 5.48
C ARG A 364 11.50 -1.81 4.84
N GLY A 365 10.83 -2.16 3.74
CA GLY A 365 11.04 -3.40 3.01
C GLY A 365 10.52 -4.65 3.74
N LEU A 366 9.53 -4.51 4.64
CA LEU A 366 8.94 -5.62 5.37
C LEU A 366 7.57 -6.01 4.80
N GLY A 367 7.44 -7.26 4.41
CA GLY A 367 6.25 -7.78 3.73
C GLY A 367 6.25 -7.51 2.23
N ARG A 368 5.19 -7.94 1.58
CA ARG A 368 4.96 -7.82 0.13
C ARG A 368 3.48 -7.48 -0.12
N PRO A 369 3.09 -7.05 -1.32
CA PRO A 369 1.69 -6.77 -1.65
C PRO A 369 0.70 -7.88 -1.26
N SER A 370 1.11 -9.14 -1.38
CA SER A 370 0.31 -10.32 -0.99
C SER A 370 0.15 -10.50 0.53
N THR A 371 1.00 -9.90 1.35
CA THR A 371 1.04 -10.18 2.81
C THR A 371 0.67 -8.99 3.70
N TYR A 372 0.68 -7.76 3.19
CA TYR A 372 0.44 -6.56 4.00
C TYR A 372 -0.86 -6.64 4.82
N ALA A 373 -1.98 -6.87 4.17
CA ALA A 373 -3.28 -6.92 4.84
C ALA A 373 -3.36 -8.07 5.85
N GLN A 374 -2.80 -9.23 5.51
CA GLN A 374 -2.79 -10.41 6.39
C GLN A 374 -1.98 -10.18 7.68
N ILE A 375 -0.88 -9.44 7.61
CA ILE A 375 -0.07 -9.11 8.79
C ILE A 375 -0.87 -8.21 9.73
N VAL A 376 -1.51 -7.17 9.21
CA VAL A 376 -2.36 -6.26 10.00
C VAL A 376 -3.54 -7.03 10.63
N LYS A 377 -4.23 -7.84 9.83
CA LYS A 377 -5.33 -8.69 10.28
C LYS A 377 -4.90 -9.61 11.43
N THR A 378 -3.75 -10.28 11.28
CA THR A 378 -3.21 -11.18 12.31
C THR A 378 -2.94 -10.44 13.63
N LEU A 379 -2.37 -9.23 13.60
CA LEU A 379 -2.13 -8.44 14.81
C LEU A 379 -3.44 -8.11 15.57
N LEU A 380 -4.51 -7.81 14.83
CA LEU A 380 -5.83 -7.55 15.38
C LEU A 380 -6.49 -8.82 15.93
N GLU A 381 -6.50 -9.90 15.15
CA GLU A 381 -7.10 -11.20 15.55
C GLU A 381 -6.42 -11.82 16.77
N ARG A 382 -5.09 -11.68 16.90
CA ARG A 382 -4.34 -12.13 18.08
C ARG A 382 -4.53 -11.24 19.29
N GLY A 383 -5.26 -10.14 19.15
CA GLY A 383 -5.47 -9.18 20.23
C GLY A 383 -4.19 -8.48 20.69
N TYR A 384 -3.16 -8.41 19.86
CA TYR A 384 -1.94 -7.64 20.14
C TYR A 384 -2.14 -6.15 19.92
N VAL A 385 -3.04 -5.84 19.01
CA VAL A 385 -3.42 -4.48 18.60
C VAL A 385 -4.94 -4.38 18.62
N VAL A 386 -5.45 -3.20 18.95
CA VAL A 386 -6.86 -2.83 18.81
C VAL A 386 -6.97 -1.60 17.94
N GLU A 387 -8.04 -1.55 17.15
CA GLU A 387 -8.35 -0.37 16.36
C GLU A 387 -9.39 0.48 17.08
N LYS A 388 -9.11 1.79 17.25
CA LYS A 388 -10.02 2.77 17.85
C LYS A 388 -10.06 4.01 16.97
N LYS A 389 -11.24 4.37 16.49
CA LYS A 389 -11.45 5.53 15.58
C LYS A 389 -10.50 5.52 14.36
N GLY A 390 -10.24 4.33 13.80
CA GLY A 390 -9.35 4.14 12.65
C GLY A 390 -7.85 4.14 12.98
N TYR A 391 -7.46 4.24 14.25
CA TYR A 391 -6.07 4.18 14.69
C TYR A 391 -5.75 2.89 15.44
N LEU A 392 -4.53 2.40 15.24
CA LEU A 392 -4.02 1.18 15.83
C LEU A 392 -3.29 1.47 17.16
N PHE A 393 -3.68 0.77 18.21
CA PHE A 393 -3.07 0.88 19.53
C PHE A 393 -2.62 -0.48 20.05
N PRO A 394 -1.43 -0.60 20.66
CA PRO A 394 -0.99 -1.85 21.24
C PRO A 394 -1.80 -2.18 22.48
N THR A 395 -2.13 -3.44 22.67
CA THR A 395 -2.73 -3.94 23.91
C THR A 395 -1.65 -4.25 24.97
N LYS A 396 -2.05 -4.44 26.20
CA LYS A 396 -1.14 -4.93 27.26
C LYS A 396 -0.48 -6.25 26.87
N MET A 397 -1.25 -7.18 26.28
CA MET A 397 -0.74 -8.46 25.82
C MET A 397 0.26 -8.28 24.67
N GLY A 398 -0.03 -7.44 23.67
CA GLY A 398 0.92 -7.14 22.58
C GLY A 398 2.25 -6.60 23.11
N ILE A 399 2.22 -5.69 24.07
CA ILE A 399 3.44 -5.14 24.68
C ILE A 399 4.25 -6.21 25.41
N VAL A 400 3.57 -7.08 26.18
CA VAL A 400 4.24 -8.16 26.95
C VAL A 400 4.87 -9.19 26.00
N VAL A 401 4.14 -9.63 24.98
CA VAL A 401 4.63 -10.58 23.97
C VAL A 401 5.82 -9.98 23.21
N TYR A 402 5.71 -8.73 22.75
CA TYR A 402 6.82 -8.07 22.05
C TYR A 402 8.08 -7.97 22.92
N LYS A 403 7.95 -7.51 24.17
CA LYS A 403 9.11 -7.40 25.11
C LYS A 403 9.75 -8.75 25.39
N PHE A 404 8.96 -9.80 25.54
CA PHE A 404 9.46 -11.16 25.75
C PHE A 404 10.25 -11.62 24.51
N LEU A 405 9.69 -11.48 23.31
CA LEU A 405 10.30 -11.93 22.07
C LEU A 405 11.55 -11.10 21.75
N SER A 406 11.48 -9.77 21.84
CA SER A 406 12.62 -8.89 21.55
C SER A 406 13.78 -9.06 22.53
N GLY A 407 13.48 -9.35 23.80
CA GLY A 407 14.51 -9.57 24.81
C GLY A 407 15.23 -10.91 24.72
N LYS A 408 14.55 -11.96 24.21
CA LYS A 408 15.13 -13.31 24.14
C LYS A 408 15.48 -13.77 22.74
N PHE A 409 14.78 -13.27 21.72
CA PHE A 409 14.86 -13.74 20.33
C PHE A 409 14.98 -12.56 19.34
N GLY A 410 15.47 -11.40 19.80
CA GLY A 410 15.53 -10.18 19.02
C GLY A 410 16.21 -10.34 17.66
N GLU A 411 17.23 -11.16 17.56
CA GLU A 411 17.95 -11.47 16.34
C GLU A 411 17.04 -12.05 15.23
N PHE A 412 16.08 -12.93 15.59
CA PHE A 412 15.20 -13.62 14.64
C PHE A 412 13.94 -12.85 14.25
N ILE A 413 13.62 -11.81 15.01
CA ILE A 413 12.47 -10.96 14.81
C ILE A 413 12.86 -9.52 14.51
N SER A 414 14.15 -9.28 14.17
CA SER A 414 14.63 -7.96 13.78
C SER A 414 14.18 -7.59 12.35
N GLU A 415 14.09 -6.30 12.11
CA GLU A 415 13.86 -5.77 10.75
C GLU A 415 15.00 -6.22 9.82
N GLU A 416 16.23 -6.17 10.30
CA GLU A 416 17.42 -6.52 9.53
C GLU A 416 17.42 -7.98 9.08
N PHE A 417 17.14 -8.92 9.99
CA PHE A 417 16.99 -10.34 9.64
C PHE A 417 15.90 -10.54 8.60
N THR A 418 14.75 -9.89 8.81
CA THR A 418 13.61 -10.00 7.90
C THR A 418 13.93 -9.46 6.51
N ARG A 419 14.53 -8.27 6.42
CA ARG A 419 14.93 -7.65 5.16
C ARG A 419 15.98 -8.49 4.43
N LYS A 420 17.03 -8.95 5.14
CA LYS A 420 18.04 -9.81 4.56
C LYS A 420 17.43 -11.07 3.94
N LEU A 421 16.46 -11.69 4.61
CA LEU A 421 15.80 -12.87 4.09
C LEU A 421 14.91 -12.55 2.86
N GLU A 422 14.26 -11.39 2.82
CA GLU A 422 13.52 -10.95 1.62
C GLU A 422 14.49 -10.72 0.43
N GLU A 423 15.63 -10.08 0.67
CA GLU A 423 16.69 -9.88 -0.34
C GLU A 423 17.25 -11.22 -0.86
N GLU A 424 17.48 -12.18 0.02
CA GLU A 424 17.91 -13.54 -0.37
C GLU A 424 16.87 -14.24 -1.27
N MET A 425 15.58 -14.06 -0.98
CA MET A 425 14.52 -14.62 -1.82
C MET A 425 14.47 -13.96 -3.20
N ASP A 426 14.69 -12.65 -3.28
CA ASP A 426 14.77 -11.94 -4.56
C ASP A 426 15.98 -12.44 -5.39
N ILE A 427 17.14 -12.69 -4.75
CA ILE A 427 18.33 -13.27 -5.40
C ILE A 427 18.07 -14.70 -5.89
N ILE A 428 17.32 -15.51 -5.14
CA ILE A 428 16.92 -16.86 -5.56
C ILE A 428 15.97 -16.77 -6.75
N GLU A 429 15.02 -15.85 -6.75
CA GLU A 429 14.08 -15.65 -7.86
C GLU A 429 14.80 -15.27 -9.17
N GLU A 430 15.87 -14.48 -9.05
CA GLU A 430 16.76 -14.14 -10.17
C GLU A 430 17.69 -15.29 -10.60
N GLY A 431 17.71 -16.40 -9.90
CA GLY A 431 18.56 -17.56 -10.19
C GLY A 431 20.03 -17.38 -9.83
N ARG A 432 20.36 -16.36 -9.03
CA ARG A 432 21.74 -16.03 -8.64
C ARG A 432 22.22 -16.72 -7.37
N LYS A 433 21.35 -17.36 -6.60
CA LYS A 433 21.67 -18.13 -5.40
C LYS A 433 20.88 -19.44 -5.31
N ASP A 434 21.52 -20.49 -4.79
CA ASP A 434 20.84 -21.78 -4.56
C ASP A 434 19.98 -21.71 -3.29
N PHE A 435 18.72 -22.16 -3.41
CA PHE A 435 17.75 -22.10 -2.32
C PHE A 435 18.09 -23.06 -1.16
N VAL A 436 18.76 -24.19 -1.47
CA VAL A 436 19.16 -25.17 -0.44
C VAL A 436 20.27 -24.58 0.44
N GLU A 437 21.20 -23.80 -0.16
CA GLU A 437 22.24 -23.08 0.58
C GLU A 437 21.63 -22.08 1.53
N THR A 438 20.70 -21.24 1.05
CA THR A 438 19.96 -20.28 1.89
C THR A 438 19.19 -20.99 3.02
N LEU A 439 18.54 -22.11 2.74
CA LEU A 439 17.86 -22.89 3.77
C LEU A 439 18.83 -23.48 4.80
N ARG A 440 20.03 -23.90 4.41
CA ARG A 440 21.06 -24.38 5.33
C ARG A 440 21.58 -23.25 6.21
N GLU A 441 21.79 -22.07 5.67
CA GLU A 441 22.16 -20.88 6.44
C GLU A 441 21.10 -20.56 7.49
N ILE A 442 19.82 -20.48 7.09
CA ILE A 442 18.69 -20.26 8.01
C ILE A 442 18.61 -21.37 9.06
N TYR A 443 18.81 -22.63 8.65
CA TYR A 443 18.77 -23.79 9.55
C TYR A 443 19.96 -23.85 10.50
N GLY A 444 21.15 -23.43 10.06
CA GLY A 444 22.37 -23.31 10.90
C GLY A 444 22.17 -22.38 12.09
N ILE A 445 21.37 -21.32 11.89
CA ILE A 445 20.97 -20.39 12.94
C ILE A 445 20.00 -21.06 13.96
N LYS A 446 19.36 -22.20 13.61
CA LYS A 446 18.42 -22.96 14.45
C LYS A 446 18.99 -23.45 15.78
N GLY A 447 20.29 -23.70 15.86
CA GLY A 447 20.95 -24.11 17.12
C GLY A 447 20.69 -23.15 18.29
N TYR A 448 20.42 -21.89 17.99
CA TYR A 448 20.13 -20.84 18.97
C TYR A 448 18.66 -20.71 19.38
N LEU A 449 17.74 -21.40 18.69
CA LEU A 449 16.28 -21.36 18.99
C LEU A 449 15.81 -22.56 19.84
N GLN A 450 16.71 -23.42 20.32
CA GLN A 450 16.31 -24.47 21.27
C GLN A 450 16.05 -23.85 22.64
N PRO A 451 14.96 -24.25 23.33
CA PRO A 451 14.57 -23.69 24.62
C PRO A 451 15.54 -23.96 25.74
#